data_0f1168803f1fe0cbbff3e50f406e61fe
#
_entry.id   0f1168803f1fe0cbbff3e50f406e61fe
#
_cell.length_a   1.000
_cell.length_b   1.000
_cell.length_c   1.000
_cell.angle_alpha   90.00
_cell.angle_beta   90.00
_cell.angle_gamma   90.00
#
_symmetry.space_group_name_H-M   'P 1'
#
loop_
_entity.id
_entity.type
_entity.pdbx_description
1 polymer ?
#
loop_
_entity_poly.entity_id
_entity_poly.type
_entity_poly.pdbx_seq_one_letter_code
_entity_poly.pdbx_strand_id
1 'polypeptide(L)'
;MKHSALILSSLLWIGSIWADTTEKPNVLFIICDDLNDYVTGFGGHPQAKTPHITRLAKTGVSFTQAHCNIPICNPSRASLMSGLYPHTSGVFGFEHWDANEVLKNSRTMMAHFRAHGYHALSTGKVMHNRDEKEWNEIGHPSDYGPFAYAGGKENLPHPDVPAPFRDDFGAIDGSFGPLRKLLPEEKLTWRTGGWRKQREMRYESDDDRDSTGDELNAQWAVKRLKEIAADPQAKPFFMGVGFVRPHTPLIVPQKYFDQFPLESIELPDIRSDDTKDTYKHTVDPADGDRGDKMYQSLLESFDGHGELALKKFIQAYLASVASVDDLVGEVLDALDNSRLKDNTIVIFTSDHGWGMGEKNHLYKNSLWQESTRVPLILRAPGISKAGGVSDLPVSLIDLYPTLIDLCDLPSNTMKNEKGRPLDGHSLKPLLTQPASGQWTGPDTALTALYKWANHYDPAKQSYSLRAKDWRYIRYSNGKEELYHTFKDPHEWKNIAHDSTHRPQLESYRKELLAMIPSRPKPKPTVTDAELWKANYFRKFPQADANSDGKLTWPELQEHRKKSRPSSTPDAPSGKRSPVQPEKP
;
A
#
# COMPACT_ATOMS: atom_id res chain seq x y z
N MET A 1 29.92 -21.97 88.25
CA MET A 1 29.15 -22.76 87.24
C MET A 1 28.16 -21.77 86.62
N LYS A 2 28.52 -21.27 85.39
CA LYS A 2 27.67 -20.34 84.66
C LYS A 2 27.31 -21.03 83.35
N HIS A 3 26.04 -21.27 83.14
CA HIS A 3 25.51 -21.84 81.86
C HIS A 3 25.19 -20.69 80.89
N SER A 4 25.89 -20.64 79.80
CA SER A 4 25.58 -19.75 78.72
C SER A 4 24.68 -20.49 77.70
N ALA A 5 23.49 -19.99 77.49
CA ALA A 5 22.57 -20.47 76.45
C ALA A 5 22.84 -19.72 75.15
N LEU A 6 23.20 -20.44 74.09
CA LEU A 6 23.27 -19.93 72.69
C LEU A 6 21.87 -19.93 72.07
N ILE A 7 21.38 -18.76 71.72
CA ILE A 7 20.17 -18.62 70.87
C ILE A 7 20.59 -18.55 69.42
N LEU A 8 20.24 -19.59 68.66
CA LEU A 8 20.42 -19.61 67.20
C LEU A 8 19.22 -18.90 66.53
N SER A 9 19.45 -17.70 66.00
CA SER A 9 18.45 -16.98 65.22
C SER A 9 18.55 -17.45 63.76
N SER A 10 17.62 -18.27 63.31
CA SER A 10 17.45 -18.61 61.89
C SER A 10 16.74 -17.48 61.17
N LEU A 11 17.48 -16.66 60.39
CA LEU A 11 16.92 -15.72 59.42
C LEU A 11 16.41 -16.51 58.21
N LEU A 12 15.09 -16.64 58.09
CA LEU A 12 14.45 -17.05 56.85
C LEU A 12 14.54 -15.90 55.86
N TRP A 13 15.44 -16.06 54.87
CA TRP A 13 15.44 -15.23 53.68
C TRP A 13 14.26 -15.66 52.79
N ILE A 14 13.14 -14.91 52.81
CA ILE A 14 12.08 -15.02 51.81
C ILE A 14 12.57 -14.26 50.60
N GLY A 15 13.24 -14.95 49.68
CA GLY A 15 13.56 -14.46 48.37
C GLY A 15 12.24 -14.23 47.60
N SER A 16 11.80 -13.00 47.53
CA SER A 16 10.75 -12.61 46.58
C SER A 16 11.27 -12.89 45.19
N ILE A 17 10.84 -14.00 44.57
CA ILE A 17 10.97 -14.22 43.14
C ILE A 17 10.04 -13.22 42.48
N TRP A 18 10.55 -12.04 42.19
CA TRP A 18 9.93 -11.15 41.22
C TRP A 18 10.10 -11.88 39.86
N ALA A 19 9.07 -12.61 39.45
CA ALA A 19 8.92 -12.94 38.08
C ALA A 19 8.78 -11.58 37.35
N ASP A 20 9.85 -11.17 36.67
CA ASP A 20 9.84 -10.04 35.75
C ASP A 20 9.01 -10.49 34.53
N THR A 21 7.69 -10.51 34.70
CA THR A 21 6.75 -10.66 33.61
C THR A 21 6.68 -9.32 32.92
N THR A 22 7.68 -9.01 32.12
CA THR A 22 7.57 -7.91 31.17
C THR A 22 6.33 -8.18 30.33
N GLU A 23 5.31 -7.35 30.53
CA GLU A 23 4.03 -7.49 29.82
C GLU A 23 4.33 -7.37 28.31
N LYS A 24 3.89 -8.37 27.52
CA LYS A 24 4.12 -8.38 26.07
C LYS A 24 3.60 -7.08 25.45
N PRO A 25 4.38 -6.36 24.64
CA PRO A 25 3.93 -5.11 24.04
C PRO A 25 2.80 -5.36 23.05
N ASN A 26 1.84 -4.46 23.01
CA ASN A 26 0.83 -4.41 21.96
C ASN A 26 1.42 -3.86 20.66
N VAL A 27 0.74 -4.11 19.54
CA VAL A 27 1.10 -3.56 18.22
C VAL A 27 -0.12 -2.87 17.62
N LEU A 28 0.04 -1.59 17.26
CA LEU A 28 -0.88 -0.82 16.44
C LEU A 28 -0.21 -0.56 15.09
N PHE A 29 -0.71 -1.23 14.06
CA PHE A 29 -0.20 -1.16 12.69
C PHE A 29 -1.17 -0.36 11.82
N ILE A 30 -0.79 0.87 11.45
CA ILE A 30 -1.59 1.78 10.61
C ILE A 30 -0.97 1.82 9.21
N ILE A 31 -1.77 1.52 8.19
CA ILE A 31 -1.34 1.48 6.80
C ILE A 31 -2.31 2.21 5.89
N CYS A 32 -1.79 3.15 5.08
CA CYS A 32 -2.53 3.81 4.01
C CYS A 32 -2.39 3.04 2.68
N ASP A 33 -3.19 3.41 1.69
CA ASP A 33 -3.15 2.90 0.34
C ASP A 33 -2.73 4.03 -0.62
N ASP A 34 -1.72 3.80 -1.45
CA ASP A 34 -1.19 4.78 -2.42
C ASP A 34 -0.56 6.06 -1.81
N LEU A 35 -0.20 6.09 -0.52
CA LEU A 35 0.42 7.27 0.08
C LEU A 35 1.91 7.32 -0.23
N ASN A 36 2.30 8.30 -1.05
CA ASN A 36 3.69 8.64 -1.32
C ASN A 36 4.29 9.51 -0.18
N ASP A 37 5.40 10.15 -0.44
CA ASP A 37 6.09 11.01 0.52
C ASP A 37 5.46 12.39 0.77
N TYR A 38 4.22 12.63 0.30
CA TYR A 38 3.45 13.86 0.60
C TYR A 38 3.00 13.90 2.06
N VAL A 39 3.96 13.69 2.94
CA VAL A 39 3.85 13.74 4.39
C VAL A 39 4.87 14.76 4.91
N THR A 40 4.44 15.63 5.82
CA THR A 40 5.30 16.66 6.40
C THR A 40 6.56 16.03 7.03
N GLY A 41 7.72 16.49 6.59
CA GLY A 41 9.03 16.00 7.06
C GLY A 41 9.62 14.84 6.25
N PHE A 42 8.94 14.36 5.20
CA PHE A 42 9.46 13.34 4.30
C PHE A 42 10.02 13.88 2.98
N GLY A 43 9.91 15.20 2.76
CA GLY A 43 10.53 15.89 1.62
C GLY A 43 9.78 15.74 0.29
N GLY A 44 8.51 15.33 0.34
CA GLY A 44 7.62 15.32 -0.81
C GLY A 44 7.04 16.70 -1.11
N HIS A 45 5.73 16.85 -1.08
CA HIS A 45 5.09 18.11 -1.41
C HIS A 45 5.17 19.13 -0.26
N PRO A 46 5.62 20.40 -0.51
CA PRO A 46 5.82 21.39 0.56
C PRO A 46 4.52 21.79 1.24
N GLN A 47 3.38 21.68 0.56
CA GLN A 47 2.07 22.03 1.09
C GLN A 47 1.37 20.89 1.83
N ALA A 48 2.00 19.71 1.98
CA ALA A 48 1.41 18.61 2.73
C ALA A 48 1.12 19.00 4.20
N LYS A 49 -0.11 18.73 4.65
CA LYS A 49 -0.58 19.05 6.01
C LYS A 49 -0.88 17.76 6.76
N THR A 50 0.09 17.29 7.54
CA THR A 50 -0.03 16.05 8.31
C THR A 50 0.43 16.23 9.76
N PRO A 51 -0.26 17.08 10.55
CA PRO A 51 0.15 17.38 11.92
C PRO A 51 0.15 16.16 12.85
N HIS A 52 -0.77 15.20 12.68
CA HIS A 52 -0.88 14.03 13.53
C HIS A 52 0.20 12.99 13.23
N ILE A 53 0.48 12.73 11.95
CA ILE A 53 1.61 11.89 11.53
C ILE A 53 2.94 12.53 11.97
N THR A 54 3.06 13.86 11.87
CA THR A 54 4.22 14.61 12.37
C THR A 54 4.37 14.46 13.89
N ARG A 55 3.27 14.46 14.65
CA ARG A 55 3.29 14.18 16.10
C ARG A 55 3.82 12.78 16.41
N LEU A 56 3.41 11.77 15.64
CA LEU A 56 3.95 10.42 15.77
C LEU A 56 5.46 10.39 15.47
N ALA A 57 5.90 11.06 14.40
CA ALA A 57 7.32 11.17 14.03
C ALA A 57 8.18 11.78 15.15
N LYS A 58 7.65 12.80 15.87
CA LYS A 58 8.33 13.41 17.02
C LYS A 58 8.51 12.47 18.22
N THR A 59 7.72 11.41 18.32
CA THR A 59 7.77 10.44 19.41
C THR A 59 8.35 9.08 19.02
N GLY A 60 8.61 8.88 17.74
CA GLY A 60 9.19 7.67 17.15
C GLY A 60 10.44 7.95 16.33
N VAL A 61 10.78 7.00 15.47
CA VAL A 61 11.84 7.11 14.45
C VAL A 61 11.20 7.14 13.07
N SER A 62 11.59 8.13 12.26
CA SER A 62 11.22 8.25 10.86
C SER A 62 12.27 7.63 9.96
N PHE A 63 11.87 6.75 9.04
CA PHE A 63 12.72 6.18 7.99
C PHE A 63 12.40 6.90 6.68
N THR A 64 13.28 7.82 6.27
CA THR A 64 13.03 8.68 5.11
C THR A 64 13.31 7.99 3.77
N GLN A 65 13.92 6.80 3.81
CA GLN A 65 14.21 5.96 2.65
C GLN A 65 13.63 4.55 2.83
N ALA A 66 12.36 4.47 3.23
CA ALA A 66 11.65 3.21 3.24
C ALA A 66 11.01 2.95 1.87
N HIS A 67 11.15 1.72 1.35
CA HIS A 67 10.69 1.34 0.03
C HIS A 67 9.80 0.10 0.06
N CYS A 68 8.73 0.12 -0.74
CA CYS A 68 7.93 -1.06 -0.99
C CYS A 68 8.68 -2.06 -1.88
N ASN A 69 8.33 -3.34 -1.78
CA ASN A 69 9.01 -4.37 -2.56
C ASN A 69 8.40 -4.61 -3.93
N ILE A 70 7.21 -4.03 -4.18
CA ILE A 70 6.55 -3.96 -5.48
C ILE A 70 5.45 -2.89 -5.43
N PRO A 71 5.44 -1.88 -6.32
CA PRO A 71 4.58 -0.72 -6.15
C PRO A 71 3.17 -0.94 -6.72
N ILE A 72 2.47 -1.95 -6.19
CA ILE A 72 1.05 -2.22 -6.44
C ILE A 72 0.44 -3.00 -5.27
N CYS A 73 -0.81 -2.71 -4.91
CA CYS A 73 -1.43 -3.05 -3.63
C CYS A 73 -1.33 -4.53 -3.23
N ASN A 74 -1.81 -5.48 -4.08
CA ASN A 74 -1.88 -6.89 -3.69
C ASN A 74 -0.50 -7.49 -3.40
N PRO A 75 0.46 -7.47 -4.34
CA PRO A 75 1.76 -8.10 -4.10
C PRO A 75 2.62 -7.31 -3.09
N SER A 76 2.46 -5.99 -2.97
CA SER A 76 3.12 -5.23 -1.91
C SER A 76 2.67 -5.69 -0.53
N ARG A 77 1.35 -5.74 -0.30
CA ARG A 77 0.79 -6.21 0.98
C ARG A 77 1.11 -7.68 1.25
N ALA A 78 1.13 -8.53 0.20
CA ALA A 78 1.57 -9.90 0.32
C ALA A 78 3.04 -10.00 0.76
N SER A 79 3.92 -9.21 0.17
CA SER A 79 5.34 -9.12 0.52
C SER A 79 5.53 -8.63 1.96
N LEU A 80 4.94 -7.48 2.30
CA LEU A 80 4.99 -6.87 3.63
C LEU A 80 4.50 -7.83 4.73
N MET A 81 3.30 -8.41 4.56
CA MET A 81 2.68 -9.24 5.59
C MET A 81 3.31 -10.64 5.73
N SER A 82 4.07 -11.09 4.73
CA SER A 82 4.83 -12.34 4.81
C SER A 82 6.31 -12.15 5.16
N GLY A 83 6.84 -10.92 5.03
CA GLY A 83 8.27 -10.66 5.16
C GLY A 83 9.13 -11.30 4.07
N LEU A 84 8.52 -11.56 2.88
CA LEU A 84 9.16 -12.24 1.75
C LEU A 84 9.20 -11.32 0.53
N TYR A 85 10.33 -11.32 -0.16
CA TYR A 85 10.39 -10.66 -1.47
C TYR A 85 9.40 -11.28 -2.47
N PRO A 86 8.92 -10.51 -3.46
CA PRO A 86 8.08 -11.04 -4.53
C PRO A 86 8.71 -12.23 -5.27
N HIS A 87 10.03 -12.22 -5.49
CA HIS A 87 10.75 -13.33 -6.12
C HIS A 87 10.92 -14.56 -5.21
N THR A 88 10.87 -14.41 -3.90
CA THR A 88 10.88 -15.51 -2.93
C THR A 88 9.52 -16.17 -2.81
N SER A 89 8.46 -15.39 -2.67
CA SER A 89 7.09 -15.89 -2.62
C SER A 89 6.59 -16.35 -3.99
N GLY A 90 7.04 -15.71 -5.07
CA GLY A 90 6.53 -15.89 -6.43
C GLY A 90 5.25 -15.08 -6.68
N VAL A 91 4.88 -14.13 -5.80
CA VAL A 91 3.70 -13.28 -5.95
C VAL A 91 4.11 -11.93 -6.51
N PHE A 92 3.79 -11.70 -7.77
CA PHE A 92 4.05 -10.44 -8.47
C PHE A 92 2.77 -9.77 -8.97
N GLY A 93 1.59 -10.36 -8.70
CA GLY A 93 0.31 -9.90 -9.24
C GLY A 93 -0.85 -10.00 -8.26
N PHE A 94 -2.06 -10.12 -8.80
CA PHE A 94 -3.31 -10.12 -8.03
C PHE A 94 -3.81 -11.54 -7.70
N GLU A 95 -2.93 -12.53 -7.72
CA GLU A 95 -3.27 -13.87 -7.26
C GLU A 95 -3.70 -13.86 -5.79
N HIS A 96 -4.64 -14.73 -5.47
CA HIS A 96 -5.11 -14.85 -4.09
C HIS A 96 -4.02 -15.50 -3.23
N TRP A 97 -3.86 -14.98 -2.01
CA TRP A 97 -2.87 -15.43 -1.04
C TRP A 97 -2.85 -16.96 -0.86
N ASP A 98 -4.01 -17.55 -0.60
CA ASP A 98 -4.14 -18.99 -0.33
C ASP A 98 -3.95 -19.89 -1.56
N ALA A 99 -3.92 -19.32 -2.76
CA ALA A 99 -3.59 -20.03 -3.99
C ALA A 99 -2.07 -20.18 -4.21
N ASN A 100 -1.24 -19.39 -3.51
CA ASN A 100 0.21 -19.43 -3.64
C ASN A 100 0.81 -20.50 -2.71
N GLU A 101 1.65 -21.38 -3.26
CA GLU A 101 2.22 -22.51 -2.52
C GLU A 101 3.14 -22.08 -1.37
N VAL A 102 3.92 -21.02 -1.54
CA VAL A 102 4.81 -20.49 -0.50
C VAL A 102 4.01 -19.79 0.58
N LEU A 103 3.11 -18.88 0.19
CA LEU A 103 2.37 -18.06 1.14
C LEU A 103 1.43 -18.87 2.02
N LYS A 104 0.69 -19.85 1.47
CA LYS A 104 -0.19 -20.69 2.27
C LYS A 104 0.56 -21.55 3.30
N ASN A 105 1.86 -21.80 3.09
CA ASN A 105 2.75 -22.55 3.97
C ASN A 105 3.67 -21.67 4.83
N SER A 106 3.56 -20.35 4.72
CA SER A 106 4.19 -19.35 5.60
C SER A 106 3.12 -18.71 6.49
N ARG A 107 3.48 -18.28 7.69
CA ARG A 107 2.58 -17.48 8.54
C ARG A 107 2.67 -16.03 8.12
N THR A 108 1.52 -15.38 7.99
CA THR A 108 1.47 -13.92 7.93
C THR A 108 1.90 -13.34 9.27
N MET A 109 2.27 -12.07 9.28
CA MET A 109 2.60 -11.33 10.50
C MET A 109 1.47 -11.48 11.55
N MET A 110 0.22 -11.20 11.19
CA MET A 110 -0.93 -11.32 12.10
C MET A 110 -1.19 -12.75 12.57
N ALA A 111 -1.07 -13.74 11.69
CA ALA A 111 -1.24 -15.15 12.08
C ALA A 111 -0.13 -15.63 13.02
N HIS A 112 1.08 -15.10 12.88
CA HIS A 112 2.19 -15.40 13.78
C HIS A 112 1.93 -14.83 15.17
N PHE A 113 1.53 -13.57 15.27
CA PHE A 113 1.15 -12.94 16.53
C PHE A 113 0.01 -13.72 17.22
N ARG A 114 -1.04 -14.07 16.46
CA ARG A 114 -2.14 -14.88 16.96
C ARG A 114 -1.69 -16.24 17.50
N ALA A 115 -0.78 -16.93 16.80
CA ALA A 115 -0.23 -18.21 17.23
C ALA A 115 0.57 -18.11 18.55
N HIS A 116 1.04 -16.91 18.91
CA HIS A 116 1.82 -16.66 20.13
C HIS A 116 1.04 -15.88 21.21
N GLY A 117 -0.29 -15.98 21.20
CA GLY A 117 -1.16 -15.52 22.29
C GLY A 117 -1.67 -14.10 22.17
N TYR A 118 -1.41 -13.41 21.07
CA TYR A 118 -1.99 -12.10 20.79
C TYR A 118 -3.43 -12.21 20.28
N HIS A 119 -4.24 -11.21 20.58
CA HIS A 119 -5.53 -11.01 19.95
C HIS A 119 -5.32 -10.17 18.67
N ALA A 120 -5.47 -10.79 17.51
CA ALA A 120 -5.27 -10.13 16.23
C ALA A 120 -6.59 -9.52 15.74
N LEU A 121 -6.59 -8.19 15.55
CA LEU A 121 -7.75 -7.41 15.13
C LEU A 121 -7.44 -6.62 13.86
N SER A 122 -8.42 -6.41 12.99
CA SER A 122 -8.24 -5.51 11.84
C SER A 122 -9.50 -4.78 11.45
N THR A 123 -9.31 -3.63 10.78
CA THR A 123 -10.37 -2.90 10.11
C THR A 123 -9.81 -2.24 8.85
N GLY A 124 -10.65 -2.07 7.82
CA GLY A 124 -10.27 -1.42 6.57
C GLY A 124 -9.35 -2.26 5.68
N LYS A 125 -8.46 -1.58 4.94
CA LYS A 125 -7.59 -2.17 3.94
C LYS A 125 -6.21 -2.51 4.50
N VAL A 126 -6.10 -3.52 5.35
CA VAL A 126 -4.79 -4.03 5.82
C VAL A 126 -4.20 -5.01 4.80
N MET A 127 -5.01 -5.90 4.25
CA MET A 127 -4.68 -6.77 3.12
C MET A 127 -5.54 -6.42 1.91
N HIS A 128 -5.06 -6.73 0.71
CA HIS A 128 -5.84 -6.49 -0.51
C HIS A 128 -7.08 -7.38 -0.58
N ASN A 129 -6.92 -8.65 -0.31
CA ASN A 129 -8.03 -9.60 -0.17
C ASN A 129 -8.31 -9.79 1.33
N ARG A 130 -9.57 -9.64 1.71
CA ARG A 130 -10.00 -9.86 3.09
C ARG A 130 -9.86 -11.34 3.41
N ASP A 131 -8.83 -11.71 4.16
CA ASP A 131 -8.66 -13.07 4.68
C ASP A 131 -9.07 -13.12 6.15
N GLU A 132 -10.32 -13.52 6.39
CA GLU A 132 -10.92 -13.59 7.73
C GLU A 132 -10.20 -14.59 8.65
N LYS A 133 -9.53 -15.60 8.07
CA LYS A 133 -8.82 -16.63 8.84
C LYS A 133 -7.56 -16.13 9.52
N GLU A 134 -6.99 -15.04 9.06
CA GLU A 134 -5.78 -14.47 9.62
C GLU A 134 -6.01 -13.70 10.92
N TRP A 135 -7.28 -13.32 11.21
CA TRP A 135 -7.67 -12.44 12.31
C TRP A 135 -8.58 -13.14 13.33
N ASN A 136 -8.58 -12.65 14.56
CA ASN A 136 -9.57 -13.04 15.57
C ASN A 136 -10.84 -12.20 15.45
N GLU A 137 -10.68 -10.92 15.08
CA GLU A 137 -11.78 -9.98 14.94
C GLU A 137 -11.55 -9.06 13.76
N ILE A 138 -12.61 -8.77 13.01
CA ILE A 138 -12.57 -7.88 11.84
C ILE A 138 -13.69 -6.86 11.94
N GLY A 139 -13.32 -5.58 11.84
CA GLY A 139 -14.23 -4.45 11.76
C GLY A 139 -14.83 -4.25 10.38
N HIS A 140 -14.88 -3.01 9.93
CA HIS A 140 -15.42 -2.67 8.62
C HIS A 140 -14.49 -3.14 7.49
N PRO A 141 -15.03 -3.50 6.31
CA PRO A 141 -14.23 -3.78 5.13
C PRO A 141 -13.61 -2.50 4.56
N SER A 142 -12.65 -2.66 3.66
CA SER A 142 -12.21 -1.58 2.78
C SER A 142 -13.37 -1.06 1.95
N ASP A 143 -13.54 0.25 1.88
CA ASP A 143 -14.57 0.93 1.10
C ASP A 143 -13.95 2.07 0.30
N TYR A 144 -13.96 1.94 -1.01
CA TYR A 144 -13.39 2.94 -1.92
C TYR A 144 -14.31 4.15 -2.13
N GLY A 145 -15.60 4.05 -1.72
CA GLY A 145 -16.52 5.17 -1.78
C GLY A 145 -16.07 6.39 -0.94
N PRO A 146 -16.75 7.50 -1.12
CA PRO A 146 -18.00 7.69 -1.89
C PRO A 146 -17.80 7.70 -3.40
N PHE A 147 -18.85 7.29 -4.13
CA PHE A 147 -18.97 7.36 -5.58
C PHE A 147 -20.21 8.14 -5.96
N ALA A 148 -20.21 8.84 -7.08
CA ALA A 148 -21.42 9.37 -7.67
C ALA A 148 -22.29 8.23 -8.24
N TYR A 149 -23.62 8.40 -8.20
CA TYR A 149 -24.58 7.36 -8.55
C TYR A 149 -25.88 7.96 -9.12
N ALA A 150 -26.37 7.40 -10.22
CA ALA A 150 -27.57 7.86 -10.93
C ALA A 150 -28.72 6.82 -10.92
N GLY A 151 -28.82 5.98 -9.89
CA GLY A 151 -29.91 4.98 -9.79
C GLY A 151 -29.69 3.68 -10.58
N GLY A 152 -28.61 3.56 -11.35
CA GLY A 152 -28.28 2.38 -12.16
C GLY A 152 -27.59 1.25 -11.38
N LYS A 153 -26.75 0.47 -12.05
CA LYS A 153 -25.94 -0.59 -11.41
C LYS A 153 -24.51 -0.17 -11.14
N GLU A 154 -24.00 0.82 -11.85
CA GLU A 154 -22.59 1.18 -11.88
C GLU A 154 -22.33 2.45 -11.03
N ASN A 155 -21.17 2.49 -10.41
CA ASN A 155 -20.66 3.70 -9.81
C ASN A 155 -20.18 4.64 -10.92
N LEU A 156 -20.37 5.93 -10.72
CA LEU A 156 -19.98 6.97 -11.66
C LEU A 156 -18.77 7.74 -11.11
N PRO A 157 -17.94 8.31 -11.99
CA PRO A 157 -16.90 9.27 -11.60
C PRO A 157 -17.51 10.52 -10.96
N HIS A 158 -16.69 11.28 -10.26
CA HIS A 158 -17.08 12.58 -9.72
C HIS A 158 -17.58 13.51 -10.84
N PRO A 159 -18.70 14.22 -10.67
CA PRO A 159 -19.29 15.04 -11.73
C PRO A 159 -18.38 16.19 -12.21
N ASP A 160 -17.47 16.68 -11.37
CA ASP A 160 -16.56 17.77 -11.70
C ASP A 160 -15.34 17.34 -12.53
N VAL A 161 -15.15 16.02 -12.78
CA VAL A 161 -14.08 15.52 -13.63
C VAL A 161 -14.57 15.41 -15.07
N PRO A 162 -13.96 16.14 -16.03
CA PRO A 162 -14.37 16.08 -17.44
C PRO A 162 -13.80 14.85 -18.15
N ALA A 163 -14.37 14.57 -19.35
CA ALA A 163 -13.76 13.68 -20.32
C ALA A 163 -12.50 14.36 -20.93
N PRO A 164 -11.50 13.58 -21.43
CA PRO A 164 -11.54 12.12 -21.52
C PRO A 164 -11.21 11.37 -20.21
N PHE A 165 -10.57 12.01 -19.22
CA PHE A 165 -10.01 11.35 -18.05
C PHE A 165 -11.03 10.48 -17.28
N ARG A 166 -12.23 11.01 -17.00
CA ARG A 166 -13.27 10.24 -16.29
C ARG A 166 -13.73 9.03 -17.09
N ASP A 167 -13.81 9.14 -18.43
CA ASP A 167 -14.34 8.08 -19.30
C ASP A 167 -13.27 6.99 -19.55
N ASP A 168 -11.99 7.36 -19.59
CA ASP A 168 -10.88 6.44 -19.76
C ASP A 168 -10.61 5.60 -18.51
N PHE A 169 -10.79 6.19 -17.31
CA PHE A 169 -10.37 5.57 -16.05
C PHE A 169 -11.54 5.27 -15.09
N GLY A 170 -12.73 5.75 -15.37
CA GLY A 170 -13.96 5.40 -14.69
C GLY A 170 -14.06 5.88 -13.24
N ALA A 171 -14.96 5.27 -12.49
CA ALA A 171 -15.34 5.74 -11.16
C ALA A 171 -14.25 5.63 -10.08
N ILE A 172 -13.19 4.85 -10.31
CA ILE A 172 -12.07 4.74 -9.37
C ILE A 172 -10.95 5.69 -9.79
N ASP A 173 -10.18 5.31 -10.80
CA ASP A 173 -8.96 6.04 -11.15
C ASP A 173 -9.24 7.35 -11.91
N GLY A 174 -10.39 7.47 -12.56
CA GLY A 174 -10.85 8.67 -13.28
C GLY A 174 -11.72 9.61 -12.43
N SER A 175 -11.59 9.60 -11.10
CA SER A 175 -12.53 10.28 -10.22
C SER A 175 -11.82 10.98 -9.06
N PHE A 176 -12.01 12.29 -8.95
CA PHE A 176 -11.48 13.13 -7.87
C PHE A 176 -12.31 14.40 -7.72
N GLY A 177 -12.39 14.94 -6.51
CA GLY A 177 -13.13 16.15 -6.20
C GLY A 177 -13.71 16.13 -4.78
N PRO A 178 -14.29 17.24 -4.32
CA PRO A 178 -14.83 17.32 -2.97
C PRO A 178 -16.11 16.49 -2.81
N LEU A 179 -16.22 15.76 -1.72
CA LEU A 179 -17.51 15.26 -1.26
C LEU A 179 -18.34 16.48 -0.82
N ARG A 180 -19.37 16.79 -1.59
CA ARG A 180 -20.21 17.99 -1.46
C ARG A 180 -21.69 17.65 -1.62
N LYS A 181 -22.55 18.59 -1.26
CA LYS A 181 -23.96 18.50 -1.61
C LYS A 181 -24.12 18.53 -3.14
N LEU A 182 -24.73 17.50 -3.67
CA LEU A 182 -25.05 17.43 -5.10
C LEU A 182 -26.26 18.30 -5.43
N LEU A 183 -26.24 18.93 -6.58
CA LEU A 183 -27.34 19.78 -7.02
C LEU A 183 -28.47 18.91 -7.60
N PRO A 184 -29.74 19.30 -7.43
CA PRO A 184 -30.88 18.54 -7.95
C PRO A 184 -30.82 18.31 -9.47
N GLU A 185 -30.27 19.26 -10.22
CA GLU A 185 -30.09 19.18 -11.68
C GLU A 185 -29.06 18.12 -12.10
N GLU A 186 -28.11 17.75 -11.23
CA GLU A 186 -27.12 16.69 -11.49
C GLU A 186 -27.78 15.30 -11.53
N LYS A 187 -28.95 15.14 -10.87
CA LYS A 187 -29.70 13.87 -10.76
C LYS A 187 -28.81 12.73 -10.24
N LEU A 188 -27.93 13.03 -9.33
CA LEU A 188 -26.97 12.13 -8.72
C LEU A 188 -27.19 12.06 -7.21
N THR A 189 -26.77 10.93 -6.62
CA THR A 189 -26.59 10.76 -5.17
C THR A 189 -25.19 10.27 -4.90
N TRP A 190 -24.75 10.31 -3.63
CA TRP A 190 -23.53 9.62 -3.20
C TRP A 190 -23.84 8.20 -2.78
N ARG A 191 -22.88 7.30 -3.01
CA ARG A 191 -23.00 5.88 -2.68
C ARG A 191 -21.68 5.36 -2.09
N THR A 192 -21.79 4.53 -1.05
CA THR A 192 -20.69 3.90 -0.33
C THR A 192 -21.00 2.44 0.01
N GLY A 193 -20.15 1.73 0.73
CA GLY A 193 -20.40 0.35 1.19
C GLY A 193 -19.59 -0.72 0.44
N GLY A 194 -18.55 -0.33 -0.28
CA GLY A 194 -17.67 -1.23 -1.05
C GLY A 194 -18.40 -1.90 -2.22
N TRP A 195 -17.87 -3.05 -2.69
CA TRP A 195 -18.39 -3.71 -3.90
C TRP A 195 -19.61 -4.59 -3.67
N ARG A 196 -19.91 -4.97 -2.43
CA ARG A 196 -20.94 -5.98 -2.13
C ARG A 196 -22.15 -5.46 -1.36
N LYS A 197 -21.98 -4.41 -0.57
CA LYS A 197 -23.00 -3.85 0.30
C LYS A 197 -23.14 -2.35 0.09
N GLN A 198 -23.33 -1.98 -1.17
CA GLN A 198 -23.50 -0.57 -1.52
C GLN A 198 -24.77 -0.01 -0.93
N ARG A 199 -24.70 1.22 -0.42
CA ARG A 199 -25.81 1.97 0.15
C ARG A 199 -25.70 3.43 -0.27
N GLU A 200 -26.81 4.11 -0.35
CA GLU A 200 -26.80 5.57 -0.43
C GLU A 200 -26.07 6.16 0.75
N MET A 201 -25.38 7.25 0.52
CA MET A 201 -24.68 8.05 1.50
C MET A 201 -25.28 9.45 1.50
N ARG A 202 -25.89 9.84 2.60
CA ARG A 202 -26.44 11.16 2.78
C ARG A 202 -25.31 12.16 2.98
N TYR A 203 -25.43 13.34 2.32
CA TYR A 203 -24.55 14.47 2.53
C TYR A 203 -25.35 15.78 2.38
N GLU A 204 -25.46 16.52 3.46
CA GLU A 204 -26.03 17.87 3.50
C GLU A 204 -24.94 18.93 3.71
N SER A 205 -23.98 18.66 4.61
CA SER A 205 -22.79 19.46 4.91
C SER A 205 -21.70 18.55 5.49
N ASP A 206 -20.51 19.11 5.72
CA ASP A 206 -19.43 18.37 6.37
C ASP A 206 -19.77 17.85 7.77
N ASP A 207 -20.64 18.58 8.49
CA ASP A 207 -21.08 18.21 9.85
C ASP A 207 -22.41 17.45 9.86
N ASP A 208 -23.14 17.39 8.74
CA ASP A 208 -24.42 16.70 8.60
C ASP A 208 -24.40 15.73 7.41
N ARG A 209 -23.78 14.59 7.60
CA ARG A 209 -23.59 13.54 6.60
C ARG A 209 -23.34 12.17 7.23
N ASP A 210 -23.43 11.12 6.43
CA ASP A 210 -22.96 9.81 6.82
C ASP A 210 -21.43 9.74 6.81
N SER A 211 -20.87 8.86 7.65
CA SER A 211 -19.45 8.60 7.69
C SER A 211 -18.96 7.88 6.43
N THR A 212 -17.78 8.27 5.95
CA THR A 212 -17.04 7.55 4.89
C THR A 212 -16.52 6.20 5.40
N GLY A 213 -16.07 5.34 4.49
CA GLY A 213 -15.50 4.05 4.86
C GLY A 213 -14.29 4.16 5.78
N ASP A 214 -13.41 5.11 5.53
CA ASP A 214 -12.21 5.31 6.35
C ASP A 214 -12.55 5.90 7.73
N GLU A 215 -13.55 6.79 7.83
CA GLU A 215 -14.07 7.27 9.11
C GLU A 215 -14.66 6.14 9.95
N LEU A 216 -15.43 5.24 9.34
CA LEU A 216 -15.95 4.06 10.04
C LEU A 216 -14.83 3.14 10.55
N ASN A 217 -13.73 3.02 9.78
CA ASN A 217 -12.56 2.25 10.20
C ASN A 217 -11.85 2.90 11.40
N ALA A 218 -11.67 4.22 11.39
CA ALA A 218 -11.10 4.97 12.51
C ALA A 218 -11.98 4.85 13.76
N GLN A 219 -13.28 5.08 13.64
CA GLN A 219 -14.26 4.96 14.73
C GLN A 219 -14.24 3.57 15.36
N TRP A 220 -14.16 2.52 14.57
CA TRP A 220 -14.06 1.14 15.06
C TRP A 220 -12.75 0.94 15.86
N ALA A 221 -11.62 1.37 15.31
CA ALA A 221 -10.32 1.26 15.98
C ALA A 221 -10.32 2.01 17.32
N VAL A 222 -10.81 3.25 17.35
CA VAL A 222 -10.97 4.08 18.55
C VAL A 222 -11.83 3.38 19.60
N LYS A 223 -12.99 2.83 19.19
CA LYS A 223 -13.88 2.06 20.07
C LYS A 223 -13.16 0.86 20.68
N ARG A 224 -12.47 0.06 19.85
CA ARG A 224 -11.77 -1.15 20.33
C ARG A 224 -10.59 -0.81 21.26
N LEU A 225 -9.81 0.24 20.96
CA LEU A 225 -8.74 0.71 21.86
C LEU A 225 -9.30 1.12 23.23
N LYS A 226 -10.42 1.85 23.28
CA LYS A 226 -11.08 2.23 24.54
C LYS A 226 -11.58 1.01 25.33
N GLU A 227 -12.19 0.03 24.66
CA GLU A 227 -12.67 -1.20 25.28
C GLU A 227 -11.51 -2.05 25.84
N ILE A 228 -10.42 -2.22 25.09
CA ILE A 228 -9.21 -2.93 25.54
C ILE A 228 -8.55 -2.18 26.70
N ALA A 229 -8.49 -0.85 26.65
CA ALA A 229 -7.93 -0.05 27.74
C ALA A 229 -8.73 -0.16 29.04
N ALA A 230 -10.04 -0.36 28.95
CA ALA A 230 -10.91 -0.54 30.11
C ALA A 230 -10.84 -1.94 30.74
N ASP A 231 -10.34 -2.95 30.02
CA ASP A 231 -10.25 -4.33 30.49
C ASP A 231 -8.81 -4.66 30.97
N PRO A 232 -8.56 -4.74 32.28
CA PRO A 232 -7.23 -5.07 32.83
C PRO A 232 -6.79 -6.50 32.53
N GLN A 233 -7.69 -7.37 32.05
CA GLN A 233 -7.40 -8.76 31.69
C GLN A 233 -7.27 -8.93 30.16
N ALA A 234 -7.31 -7.84 29.38
CA ALA A 234 -7.16 -7.90 27.94
C ALA A 234 -5.83 -8.54 27.56
N LYS A 235 -5.89 -9.48 26.60
CA LYS A 235 -4.68 -10.05 26.01
C LYS A 235 -3.90 -8.97 25.24
N PRO A 236 -2.58 -9.12 25.10
CA PRO A 236 -1.82 -8.29 24.18
C PRO A 236 -2.44 -8.40 22.78
N PHE A 237 -2.48 -7.28 22.05
CA PHE A 237 -3.13 -7.25 20.75
C PHE A 237 -2.15 -6.92 19.63
N PHE A 238 -2.49 -7.40 18.42
CA PHE A 238 -2.00 -6.91 17.15
C PHE A 238 -3.19 -6.31 16.39
N MET A 239 -3.25 -4.97 16.28
CA MET A 239 -4.35 -4.27 15.62
C MET A 239 -3.86 -3.65 14.31
N GLY A 240 -4.41 -4.11 13.18
CA GLY A 240 -4.22 -3.50 11.88
C GLY A 240 -5.35 -2.52 11.55
N VAL A 241 -5.00 -1.27 11.24
CA VAL A 241 -5.92 -0.23 10.77
C VAL A 241 -5.49 0.19 9.38
N GLY A 242 -6.30 -0.15 8.38
CA GLY A 242 -6.01 0.13 6.98
C GLY A 242 -6.95 1.20 6.41
N PHE A 243 -6.39 2.32 5.96
CA PHE A 243 -7.12 3.36 5.27
C PHE A 243 -7.00 3.20 3.75
N VAL A 244 -8.07 3.52 3.02
CA VAL A 244 -8.06 3.52 1.55
C VAL A 244 -7.44 4.82 1.04
N ARG A 245 -7.71 5.95 1.68
CA ARG A 245 -7.11 7.22 1.23
C ARG A 245 -5.60 7.24 1.52
N PRO A 246 -4.80 7.88 0.60
CA PRO A 246 -5.19 8.63 -0.60
C PRO A 246 -5.33 7.82 -1.90
N HIS A 247 -5.65 6.54 -1.89
CA HIS A 247 -6.02 5.80 -3.11
C HIS A 247 -7.26 6.44 -3.78
N THR A 248 -7.27 6.45 -5.10
CA THR A 248 -8.43 6.86 -5.90
C THR A 248 -9.70 6.03 -5.60
N PRO A 249 -10.89 6.63 -5.75
CA PRO A 249 -11.19 8.01 -6.11
C PRO A 249 -10.79 8.99 -5.01
N LEU A 250 -10.24 10.14 -5.39
CA LEU A 250 -9.80 11.16 -4.43
C LEU A 250 -10.98 12.04 -4.01
N ILE A 251 -11.94 11.43 -3.31
CA ILE A 251 -13.16 12.09 -2.86
C ILE A 251 -13.22 12.08 -1.34
N VAL A 252 -13.09 13.25 -0.73
CA VAL A 252 -13.12 13.49 0.70
C VAL A 252 -13.95 14.74 1.01
N PRO A 253 -14.43 14.95 2.26
CA PRO A 253 -15.23 16.12 2.63
C PRO A 253 -14.65 17.45 2.17
N GLN A 254 -15.52 18.40 1.79
CA GLN A 254 -15.17 19.72 1.26
C GLN A 254 -14.15 20.45 2.15
N LYS A 255 -14.29 20.39 3.47
CA LYS A 255 -13.38 21.04 4.43
C LYS A 255 -11.89 20.74 4.23
N TYR A 256 -11.56 19.59 3.63
CA TYR A 256 -10.17 19.24 3.33
C TYR A 256 -9.68 19.92 2.06
N PHE A 257 -10.55 20.08 1.05
CA PHE A 257 -10.24 20.88 -0.15
C PHE A 257 -10.04 22.36 0.17
N ASP A 258 -10.83 22.91 1.10
CA ASP A 258 -10.74 24.31 1.54
C ASP A 258 -9.38 24.64 2.19
N GLN A 259 -8.65 23.63 2.66
CA GLN A 259 -7.30 23.83 3.19
C GLN A 259 -6.25 24.11 2.10
N PHE A 260 -6.57 23.81 0.83
CA PHE A 260 -5.66 23.89 -0.30
C PHE A 260 -6.30 24.70 -1.44
N PRO A 261 -6.36 26.05 -1.36
CA PRO A 261 -6.89 26.87 -2.44
C PRO A 261 -6.21 26.54 -3.76
N LEU A 262 -7.00 26.30 -4.81
CA LEU A 262 -6.51 25.75 -6.09
C LEU A 262 -5.44 26.64 -6.74
N GLU A 263 -5.61 27.96 -6.65
CA GLU A 263 -4.68 28.96 -7.17
C GLU A 263 -3.31 28.92 -6.50
N SER A 264 -3.25 28.44 -5.25
CA SER A 264 -2.02 28.33 -4.47
C SER A 264 -1.29 27.00 -4.64
N ILE A 265 -1.90 26.02 -5.34
CA ILE A 265 -1.28 24.70 -5.51
C ILE A 265 0.00 24.84 -6.32
N GLU A 266 1.08 24.38 -5.73
CA GLU A 266 2.37 24.20 -6.40
C GLU A 266 2.40 22.85 -7.12
N LEU A 267 2.98 22.82 -8.31
CA LEU A 267 3.23 21.56 -9.03
C LEU A 267 4.60 21.01 -8.63
N PRO A 268 4.78 19.69 -8.63
CA PRO A 268 6.11 19.12 -8.51
C PRO A 268 7.00 19.54 -9.69
N ASP A 269 8.30 19.39 -9.55
CA ASP A 269 9.26 19.75 -10.58
C ASP A 269 9.20 18.75 -11.76
N ILE A 270 8.29 18.98 -12.68
CA ILE A 270 8.07 18.16 -13.87
C ILE A 270 8.85 18.72 -15.05
N ARG A 271 9.68 17.88 -15.69
CA ARG A 271 10.39 18.23 -16.92
C ARG A 271 9.75 17.53 -18.13
N SER A 272 9.48 18.28 -19.17
CA SER A 272 8.84 17.77 -20.40
C SER A 272 9.71 16.76 -21.17
N ASP A 273 11.01 16.72 -20.91
CA ASP A 273 11.99 15.83 -21.55
C ASP A 273 12.49 14.69 -20.67
N ASP A 274 11.94 14.54 -19.47
CA ASP A 274 12.39 13.61 -18.44
C ASP A 274 12.29 12.12 -18.85
N THR A 275 11.38 11.80 -19.79
CA THR A 275 11.22 10.41 -20.28
C THR A 275 12.17 10.02 -21.41
N LYS A 276 12.97 10.95 -21.96
CA LYS A 276 13.79 10.68 -23.15
C LYS A 276 14.88 9.64 -22.94
N ASP A 277 15.39 9.50 -21.73
CA ASP A 277 16.46 8.57 -21.36
C ASP A 277 16.00 7.44 -20.43
N THR A 278 14.69 7.27 -20.27
CA THR A 278 14.06 6.20 -19.48
C THR A 278 13.60 5.03 -20.35
N TYR A 279 13.37 3.87 -19.75
CA TYR A 279 13.04 2.66 -20.50
C TYR A 279 11.77 1.94 -20.05
N LYS A 280 11.02 2.45 -19.08
CA LYS A 280 9.79 1.80 -18.60
C LYS A 280 8.82 1.51 -19.74
N HIS A 281 8.58 2.47 -20.63
CA HIS A 281 7.69 2.37 -21.79
C HIS A 281 8.10 1.29 -22.81
N THR A 282 9.35 0.78 -22.74
CA THR A 282 9.87 -0.25 -23.67
C THR A 282 9.61 -1.68 -23.18
N VAL A 283 9.10 -1.87 -21.96
CA VAL A 283 9.06 -3.21 -21.32
C VAL A 283 7.78 -3.94 -21.62
N ASP A 284 6.69 -3.24 -21.77
CA ASP A 284 5.36 -3.81 -22.00
C ASP A 284 4.48 -2.94 -22.88
N PRO A 285 4.81 -2.90 -24.20
CA PRO A 285 4.03 -2.09 -25.14
C PRO A 285 2.56 -2.53 -25.27
N ALA A 286 2.27 -3.81 -25.01
CA ALA A 286 0.92 -4.37 -25.12
C ALA A 286 0.01 -3.95 -23.95
N ASP A 287 0.55 -3.85 -22.73
CA ASP A 287 -0.20 -3.35 -21.57
C ASP A 287 -0.32 -1.82 -21.58
N GLY A 288 0.52 -1.16 -22.37
CA GLY A 288 0.69 0.28 -22.37
C GLY A 288 1.13 0.78 -20.99
N ASP A 289 1.83 1.87 -20.91
CA ASP A 289 2.11 2.50 -19.63
C ASP A 289 0.83 3.15 -19.07
N ARG A 290 0.17 2.53 -18.09
CA ARG A 290 -1.04 3.09 -17.49
C ARG A 290 -0.80 4.48 -16.90
N GLY A 291 0.36 4.70 -16.30
CA GLY A 291 0.72 5.98 -15.70
C GLY A 291 0.89 7.07 -16.75
N ASP A 292 1.52 6.77 -17.88
CA ASP A 292 1.62 7.69 -19.01
C ASP A 292 0.24 8.00 -19.61
N LYS A 293 -0.59 6.97 -19.82
CA LYS A 293 -1.96 7.16 -20.31
C LYS A 293 -2.80 8.03 -19.37
N MET A 294 -2.70 7.82 -18.05
CA MET A 294 -3.42 8.65 -17.09
C MET A 294 -2.92 10.08 -17.12
N TYR A 295 -1.60 10.28 -17.22
CA TYR A 295 -1.02 11.61 -17.32
C TYR A 295 -1.50 12.35 -18.56
N GLN A 296 -1.40 11.73 -19.73
CA GLN A 296 -1.84 12.34 -21.00
C GLN A 296 -3.34 12.64 -21.00
N SER A 297 -4.17 11.66 -20.61
CA SER A 297 -5.62 11.85 -20.57
C SER A 297 -6.05 12.94 -19.58
N LEU A 298 -5.34 13.09 -18.43
CA LEU A 298 -5.58 14.20 -17.52
C LEU A 298 -5.25 15.55 -18.15
N LEU A 299 -4.10 15.68 -18.84
CA LEU A 299 -3.69 16.92 -19.51
C LEU A 299 -4.63 17.31 -20.65
N GLU A 300 -5.19 16.34 -21.37
CA GLU A 300 -6.18 16.56 -22.44
C GLU A 300 -7.55 16.96 -21.90
N SER A 301 -7.84 16.65 -20.64
CA SER A 301 -9.05 17.07 -19.93
C SER A 301 -8.99 18.57 -19.60
N PHE A 302 -10.06 19.12 -19.07
CA PHE A 302 -10.14 20.55 -18.68
C PHE A 302 -9.81 21.49 -19.85
N ASP A 303 -10.33 21.19 -21.06
CA ASP A 303 -10.12 21.98 -22.30
C ASP A 303 -8.64 22.12 -22.68
N GLY A 304 -7.81 21.13 -22.35
CA GLY A 304 -6.37 21.14 -22.61
C GLY A 304 -5.54 22.04 -21.68
N HIS A 305 -6.13 22.54 -20.63
CA HIS A 305 -5.43 23.31 -19.58
C HIS A 305 -4.66 22.37 -18.63
N GLY A 306 -3.58 21.73 -19.11
CA GLY A 306 -2.85 20.69 -18.38
C GLY A 306 -2.34 21.12 -17.00
N GLU A 307 -1.88 22.35 -16.82
CA GLU A 307 -1.46 22.86 -15.51
C GLU A 307 -2.65 22.90 -14.53
N LEU A 308 -3.81 23.36 -14.96
CA LEU A 308 -5.03 23.37 -14.15
C LEU A 308 -5.45 21.94 -13.79
N ALA A 309 -5.39 21.02 -14.75
CA ALA A 309 -5.72 19.61 -14.54
C ALA A 309 -4.84 18.96 -13.46
N LEU A 310 -3.53 19.17 -13.54
CA LEU A 310 -2.57 18.68 -12.53
C LEU A 310 -2.81 19.33 -11.16
N LYS A 311 -3.01 20.65 -11.09
CA LYS A 311 -3.33 21.34 -9.84
C LYS A 311 -4.59 20.78 -9.17
N LYS A 312 -5.63 20.48 -9.94
CA LYS A 312 -6.87 19.87 -9.42
C LYS A 312 -6.63 18.45 -8.88
N PHE A 313 -5.85 17.65 -9.59
CA PHE A 313 -5.51 16.30 -9.13
C PHE A 313 -4.66 16.33 -7.86
N ILE A 314 -3.62 17.17 -7.82
CA ILE A 314 -2.74 17.35 -6.65
C ILE A 314 -3.51 17.92 -5.45
N GLN A 315 -4.39 18.91 -5.67
CA GLN A 315 -5.29 19.41 -4.63
C GLN A 315 -6.11 18.26 -4.00
N ALA A 316 -6.73 17.43 -4.83
CA ALA A 316 -7.53 16.30 -4.37
C ALA A 316 -6.69 15.26 -3.61
N TYR A 317 -5.45 15.03 -4.05
CA TYR A 317 -4.54 14.13 -3.35
C TYR A 317 -4.11 14.70 -1.99
N LEU A 318 -3.70 15.97 -1.92
CA LEU A 318 -3.36 16.66 -0.67
C LEU A 318 -4.55 16.71 0.30
N ALA A 319 -5.77 16.98 -0.20
CA ALA A 319 -6.99 16.92 0.59
C ALA A 319 -7.24 15.52 1.16
N SER A 320 -7.00 14.48 0.35
CA SER A 320 -7.12 13.07 0.78
C SER A 320 -6.07 12.71 1.83
N VAL A 321 -4.83 13.21 1.70
CA VAL A 321 -3.76 13.04 2.69
C VAL A 321 -4.11 13.73 4.01
N ALA A 322 -4.61 14.97 3.97
CA ALA A 322 -5.04 15.69 5.16
C ALA A 322 -6.22 14.98 5.86
N SER A 323 -7.15 14.42 5.07
CA SER A 323 -8.29 13.66 5.60
C SER A 323 -7.83 12.41 6.35
N VAL A 324 -6.88 11.65 5.81
CA VAL A 324 -6.38 10.45 6.49
C VAL A 324 -5.51 10.79 7.70
N ASP A 325 -4.79 11.92 7.67
CA ASP A 325 -4.02 12.40 8.83
C ASP A 325 -4.92 12.67 10.05
N ASP A 326 -6.08 13.29 9.84
CA ASP A 326 -7.08 13.50 10.91
C ASP A 326 -7.54 12.17 11.51
N LEU A 327 -7.83 11.16 10.67
CA LEU A 327 -8.25 9.84 11.12
C LEU A 327 -7.14 9.07 11.86
N VAL A 328 -5.90 9.20 11.41
CA VAL A 328 -4.73 8.72 12.14
C VAL A 328 -4.64 9.40 13.49
N GLY A 329 -4.92 10.72 13.54
CA GLY A 329 -4.97 11.50 14.77
C GLY A 329 -5.98 10.96 15.78
N GLU A 330 -7.20 10.66 15.37
CA GLU A 330 -8.24 10.07 16.22
C GLU A 330 -7.80 8.73 16.85
N VAL A 331 -7.19 7.86 16.04
CA VAL A 331 -6.70 6.55 16.50
C VAL A 331 -5.54 6.72 17.48
N LEU A 332 -4.58 7.60 17.19
CA LEU A 332 -3.45 7.90 18.06
C LEU A 332 -3.91 8.56 19.37
N ASP A 333 -4.90 9.45 19.33
CA ASP A 333 -5.46 10.08 20.53
C ASP A 333 -6.13 9.07 21.46
N ALA A 334 -6.86 8.10 20.89
CA ALA A 334 -7.46 7.03 21.68
C ALA A 334 -6.41 6.15 22.36
N LEU A 335 -5.28 5.90 21.70
CA LEU A 335 -4.16 5.19 22.28
C LEU A 335 -3.43 6.03 23.34
N ASP A 336 -3.03 7.25 22.98
CA ASP A 336 -2.14 8.10 23.77
C ASP A 336 -2.81 8.63 25.07
N ASN A 337 -4.16 8.70 25.09
CA ASN A 337 -4.95 9.04 26.26
C ASN A 337 -5.39 7.81 27.09
N SER A 338 -4.77 6.65 26.88
CA SER A 338 -5.08 5.41 27.58
C SER A 338 -3.86 4.80 28.28
N ARG A 339 -4.10 3.81 29.16
CA ARG A 339 -3.03 3.02 29.79
C ARG A 339 -2.18 2.22 28.79
N LEU A 340 -2.65 2.08 27.56
CA LEU A 340 -1.98 1.29 26.53
C LEU A 340 -0.78 2.01 25.91
N LYS A 341 -0.69 3.34 26.06
CA LYS A 341 0.32 4.22 25.45
C LYS A 341 1.75 3.71 25.62
N ASP A 342 2.10 3.37 26.87
CA ASP A 342 3.48 3.06 27.25
C ASP A 342 3.86 1.60 26.98
N ASN A 343 2.89 0.78 26.52
CA ASN A 343 3.10 -0.63 26.16
C ASN A 343 2.58 -0.97 24.75
N THR A 344 2.54 0.01 23.83
CA THR A 344 2.10 -0.23 22.45
C THR A 344 3.13 0.27 21.45
N ILE A 345 3.62 -0.66 20.62
CA ILE A 345 4.41 -0.36 19.43
C ILE A 345 3.47 0.19 18.38
N VAL A 346 3.77 1.37 17.81
CA VAL A 346 3.00 1.98 16.74
C VAL A 346 3.82 2.01 15.46
N ILE A 347 3.23 1.51 14.37
CA ILE A 347 3.78 1.58 13.02
C ILE A 347 2.81 2.38 12.17
N PHE A 348 3.33 3.36 11.43
CA PHE A 348 2.62 4.08 10.37
C PHE A 348 3.39 3.93 9.07
N THR A 349 2.70 3.50 8.00
CA THR A 349 3.30 3.36 6.65
C THR A 349 2.24 3.38 5.55
N SER A 350 2.68 3.25 4.30
CA SER A 350 1.86 2.97 3.11
C SER A 350 2.30 1.65 2.46
N ASP A 351 1.45 1.08 1.63
CA ASP A 351 1.82 -0.12 0.85
C ASP A 351 2.70 0.20 -0.35
N HIS A 352 2.55 1.34 -0.98
CA HIS A 352 3.40 1.91 -2.04
C HIS A 352 3.08 3.40 -2.22
N GLY A 353 3.84 4.07 -3.09
CA GLY A 353 3.62 5.46 -3.45
C GLY A 353 2.78 5.63 -4.72
N TRP A 354 2.81 6.87 -5.25
CA TRP A 354 2.08 7.30 -6.44
C TRP A 354 2.84 8.45 -7.13
N GLY A 355 3.06 8.36 -8.45
CA GLY A 355 3.65 9.45 -9.26
C GLY A 355 2.64 10.55 -9.52
N MET A 356 3.07 11.80 -9.46
CA MET A 356 2.24 13.00 -9.61
C MET A 356 2.50 13.76 -10.90
N GLY A 357 3.02 13.08 -11.92
CA GLY A 357 3.32 13.65 -13.23
C GLY A 357 4.80 13.65 -13.58
N GLU A 358 5.69 13.43 -12.63
CA GLU A 358 7.11 13.21 -12.89
C GLU A 358 7.26 12.05 -13.86
N LYS A 359 8.18 12.15 -14.81
CA LYS A 359 8.41 11.17 -15.89
C LYS A 359 7.13 10.83 -16.70
N ASN A 360 6.24 11.82 -16.87
CA ASN A 360 4.93 11.64 -17.50
C ASN A 360 4.12 10.49 -16.86
N HIS A 361 4.24 10.30 -15.56
CA HIS A 361 3.66 9.17 -14.87
C HIS A 361 2.70 9.59 -13.74
N LEU A 362 1.40 9.38 -13.94
CA LEU A 362 0.35 9.67 -12.97
C LEU A 362 -0.27 8.35 -12.49
N TYR A 363 0.48 7.55 -11.77
CA TYR A 363 0.03 6.24 -11.28
C TYR A 363 1.09 5.63 -10.33
N LYS A 364 0.72 4.52 -9.70
CA LYS A 364 1.64 3.56 -9.08
C LYS A 364 2.31 2.69 -10.16
N ASN A 365 3.03 1.67 -9.77
CA ASN A 365 3.65 0.68 -10.65
C ASN A 365 4.75 1.26 -11.56
N SER A 366 5.64 2.05 -10.96
CA SER A 366 6.93 2.43 -11.54
C SER A 366 8.07 2.05 -10.60
N LEU A 367 9.31 2.04 -11.10
CA LEU A 367 10.51 1.76 -10.29
C LEU A 367 11.21 3.03 -9.80
N TRP A 368 10.67 4.19 -10.14
CA TRP A 368 11.14 5.49 -9.68
C TRP A 368 10.66 5.82 -8.27
N GLN A 369 11.22 6.86 -7.70
CA GLN A 369 11.07 7.18 -6.29
C GLN A 369 9.62 7.36 -5.85
N GLU A 370 8.81 8.07 -6.60
CA GLU A 370 7.44 8.49 -6.24
C GLU A 370 6.51 7.29 -6.05
N SER A 371 6.74 6.19 -6.79
CA SER A 371 5.95 4.95 -6.64
C SER A 371 6.53 3.99 -5.61
N THR A 372 7.84 4.05 -5.33
CA THR A 372 8.52 3.04 -4.51
C THR A 372 8.76 3.49 -3.08
N ARG A 373 9.01 4.79 -2.84
CA ARG A 373 9.28 5.37 -1.53
C ARG A 373 7.97 5.64 -0.79
N VAL A 374 7.92 5.25 0.47
CA VAL A 374 6.76 5.41 1.34
C VAL A 374 7.16 6.01 2.68
N PRO A 375 6.27 6.73 3.37
CA PRO A 375 6.51 7.13 4.74
C PRO A 375 6.56 5.88 5.64
N LEU A 376 7.52 5.83 6.54
CA LEU A 376 7.61 4.83 7.59
C LEU A 376 8.02 5.48 8.89
N ILE A 377 7.16 5.34 9.91
CA ILE A 377 7.42 5.80 11.27
C ILE A 377 7.18 4.65 12.23
N LEU A 378 8.13 4.44 13.15
CA LEU A 378 8.07 3.41 14.18
C LEU A 378 8.26 4.06 15.56
N ARG A 379 7.28 3.87 16.46
CA ARG A 379 7.37 4.20 17.87
C ARG A 379 7.32 2.92 18.71
N ALA A 380 8.40 2.58 19.38
CA ALA A 380 8.49 1.45 20.32
C ALA A 380 8.85 2.01 21.69
N PRO A 381 7.92 2.04 22.67
CA PRO A 381 8.15 2.61 23.98
C PRO A 381 9.38 1.99 24.66
N GLY A 382 10.23 2.84 25.26
CA GLY A 382 11.47 2.41 25.91
C GLY A 382 12.61 1.98 24.97
N ILE A 383 12.36 1.91 23.64
CA ILE A 383 13.34 1.45 22.65
C ILE A 383 13.65 2.52 21.61
N SER A 384 12.62 3.07 20.97
CA SER A 384 12.80 4.03 19.88
C SER A 384 13.26 5.39 20.39
N LYS A 385 14.25 5.99 19.72
CA LYS A 385 14.72 7.35 19.97
C LYS A 385 13.68 8.35 19.45
N ALA A 386 13.02 9.07 20.36
CA ALA A 386 12.03 10.07 20.01
C ALA A 386 12.61 11.13 19.05
N GLY A 387 11.90 11.41 17.97
CA GLY A 387 12.31 12.34 16.91
C GLY A 387 13.55 11.87 16.13
N GLY A 388 13.91 10.60 16.21
CA GLY A 388 15.00 10.02 15.45
C GLY A 388 14.70 9.98 13.96
N VAL A 389 15.74 10.11 13.12
CA VAL A 389 15.62 10.00 11.66
C VAL A 389 16.72 9.06 11.15
N SER A 390 16.31 8.07 10.36
CA SER A 390 17.21 7.20 9.60
C SER A 390 17.03 7.47 8.10
N ASP A 391 18.13 7.70 7.41
CA ASP A 391 18.20 7.90 5.95
C ASP A 391 18.75 6.66 5.21
N LEU A 392 18.91 5.54 5.92
CA LEU A 392 19.29 4.29 5.31
C LEU A 392 18.13 3.70 4.51
N PRO A 393 18.40 3.16 3.31
CA PRO A 393 17.40 2.43 2.54
C PRO A 393 16.94 1.18 3.29
N VAL A 394 15.65 1.08 3.54
CA VAL A 394 15.01 -0.06 4.20
C VAL A 394 13.81 -0.53 3.39
N SER A 395 13.45 -1.79 3.54
CA SER A 395 12.34 -2.41 2.83
C SER A 395 11.14 -2.65 3.75
N LEU A 396 9.92 -2.59 3.23
CA LEU A 396 8.73 -2.90 4.04
C LEU A 396 8.74 -4.33 4.60
N ILE A 397 9.42 -5.28 3.96
CA ILE A 397 9.57 -6.64 4.51
C ILE A 397 10.36 -6.69 5.83
N ASP A 398 11.12 -5.64 6.15
CA ASP A 398 11.91 -5.54 7.38
C ASP A 398 11.01 -5.34 8.63
N LEU A 399 9.76 -4.91 8.42
CA LEU A 399 8.81 -4.71 9.52
C LEU A 399 8.47 -6.01 10.25
N TYR A 400 8.33 -7.11 9.54
CA TYR A 400 7.96 -8.37 10.18
C TYR A 400 9.06 -8.90 11.12
N PRO A 401 10.34 -9.07 10.70
CA PRO A 401 11.41 -9.45 11.62
C PRO A 401 11.66 -8.41 12.71
N THR A 402 11.39 -7.12 12.46
CA THR A 402 11.46 -6.07 13.48
C THR A 402 10.44 -6.32 14.60
N LEU A 403 9.21 -6.62 14.25
CA LEU A 403 8.16 -6.91 15.24
C LEU A 403 8.42 -8.22 16.00
N ILE A 404 8.97 -9.24 15.34
CA ILE A 404 9.42 -10.47 16.01
C ILE A 404 10.45 -10.13 17.09
N ASP A 405 11.46 -9.32 16.75
CA ASP A 405 12.53 -8.92 17.66
C ASP A 405 12.04 -8.01 18.80
N LEU A 406 11.13 -7.08 18.51
CA LEU A 406 10.57 -6.17 19.50
C LEU A 406 9.61 -6.86 20.48
N CYS A 407 8.94 -7.93 20.07
CA CYS A 407 7.94 -8.65 20.85
C CYS A 407 8.45 -10.00 21.40
N ASP A 408 9.74 -10.28 21.22
CA ASP A 408 10.38 -11.55 21.65
C ASP A 408 9.60 -12.79 21.18
N LEU A 409 9.27 -12.81 19.88
CA LEU A 409 8.55 -13.92 19.25
C LEU A 409 9.53 -14.89 18.57
N PRO A 410 9.17 -16.18 18.44
CA PRO A 410 9.97 -17.14 17.69
C PRO A 410 10.20 -16.69 16.25
N SER A 411 11.43 -16.79 15.75
CA SER A 411 11.81 -16.34 14.40
C SER A 411 11.30 -17.26 13.27
N ASN A 412 10.90 -18.51 13.58
CA ASN A 412 10.38 -19.43 12.58
C ASN A 412 8.91 -19.12 12.24
N THR A 413 8.71 -18.55 11.06
CA THR A 413 7.39 -18.21 10.52
C THR A 413 6.85 -19.24 9.53
N MET A 414 7.59 -20.30 9.22
CA MET A 414 7.14 -21.37 8.34
C MET A 414 6.13 -22.28 9.04
N LYS A 415 5.09 -22.70 8.32
CA LYS A 415 4.16 -23.75 8.79
C LYS A 415 4.72 -25.15 8.54
N ASN A 416 5.54 -25.29 7.49
CA ASN A 416 6.25 -26.51 7.08
C ASN A 416 7.37 -26.15 6.09
N GLU A 417 8.06 -27.15 5.54
CA GLU A 417 9.20 -27.00 4.61
C GLU A 417 8.86 -26.34 3.26
N LYS A 418 7.57 -26.22 2.91
CA LYS A 418 7.13 -25.50 1.70
C LYS A 418 7.04 -24.00 1.90
N GLY A 419 7.02 -23.55 3.16
CA GLY A 419 7.18 -22.13 3.51
C GLY A 419 8.59 -21.62 3.21
N ARG A 420 8.84 -20.34 3.51
CA ARG A 420 10.18 -19.74 3.40
C ARG A 420 10.50 -18.97 4.68
N PRO A 421 11.78 -18.95 5.09
CA PRO A 421 12.24 -18.03 6.12
C PRO A 421 12.06 -16.58 5.65
N LEU A 422 11.99 -15.66 6.59
CA LEU A 422 11.89 -14.22 6.28
C LEU A 422 13.11 -13.75 5.48
N ASP A 423 12.88 -12.90 4.49
CA ASP A 423 13.93 -12.24 3.73
C ASP A 423 14.35 -10.89 4.38
N GLY A 424 13.46 -10.27 5.17
CA GLY A 424 13.71 -8.98 5.82
C GLY A 424 14.64 -9.07 7.03
N HIS A 425 15.09 -7.92 7.51
CA HIS A 425 16.01 -7.76 8.63
C HIS A 425 15.41 -6.85 9.70
N SER A 426 15.74 -7.08 10.98
CA SER A 426 15.23 -6.26 12.08
C SER A 426 15.77 -4.83 12.03
N LEU A 427 14.87 -3.85 12.06
CA LEU A 427 15.19 -2.41 12.16
C LEU A 427 15.46 -1.97 13.60
N LYS A 428 15.39 -2.85 14.60
CA LYS A 428 15.57 -2.50 16.02
C LYS A 428 16.88 -1.74 16.30
N PRO A 429 18.05 -2.06 15.70
CA PRO A 429 19.26 -1.25 15.88
C PRO A 429 19.09 0.19 15.42
N LEU A 430 18.33 0.43 14.35
CA LEU A 430 18.04 1.77 13.84
C LEU A 430 17.00 2.51 14.67
N LEU A 431 16.17 1.81 15.46
CA LEU A 431 15.27 2.47 16.40
C LEU A 431 16.03 3.08 17.58
N THR A 432 17.09 2.45 18.03
CA THR A 432 17.92 2.92 19.15
C THR A 432 18.96 3.97 18.70
N GLN A 433 19.55 3.78 17.52
CA GLN A 433 20.58 4.64 16.95
C GLN A 433 20.28 4.95 15.46
N PRO A 434 19.31 5.82 15.15
CA PRO A 434 18.78 6.02 13.79
C PRO A 434 19.83 6.45 12.76
N ALA A 435 20.81 7.29 13.16
CA ALA A 435 21.80 7.87 12.26
C ALA A 435 23.08 7.01 12.12
N SER A 436 23.34 6.12 13.07
CA SER A 436 24.64 5.42 13.17
C SER A 436 24.51 3.95 13.60
N GLY A 437 23.28 3.42 13.64
CA GLY A 437 23.03 2.04 14.06
C GLY A 437 23.76 1.03 13.18
N GLN A 438 24.39 0.05 13.82
CA GLN A 438 24.96 -1.09 13.10
C GLN A 438 23.80 -1.99 12.65
N TRP A 439 23.28 -1.73 11.46
CA TRP A 439 22.26 -2.55 10.84
C TRP A 439 22.90 -3.69 10.04
N THR A 440 22.36 -4.88 10.15
CA THR A 440 22.84 -6.08 9.46
C THR A 440 22.10 -6.37 8.16
N GLY A 441 21.14 -5.53 7.80
CA GLY A 441 20.42 -5.62 6.52
C GLY A 441 21.27 -5.16 5.33
N PRO A 442 20.76 -5.32 4.11
CA PRO A 442 21.45 -4.91 2.89
C PRO A 442 21.55 -3.39 2.79
N ASP A 443 22.60 -2.89 2.13
CA ASP A 443 22.77 -1.46 1.86
C ASP A 443 21.79 -0.92 0.80
N THR A 444 20.96 -1.81 0.23
CA THR A 444 19.99 -1.50 -0.83
C THR A 444 18.60 -2.05 -0.51
N ALA A 445 17.59 -1.25 -0.82
CA ALA A 445 16.19 -1.71 -0.84
C ALA A 445 15.81 -2.17 -2.26
N LEU A 446 15.28 -3.40 -2.37
CA LEU A 446 14.88 -3.99 -3.63
C LEU A 446 13.39 -3.82 -3.87
N THR A 447 13.04 -3.30 -5.05
CA THR A 447 11.67 -3.22 -5.55
C THR A 447 11.55 -3.93 -6.90
N ALA A 448 10.53 -4.79 -7.06
CA ALA A 448 10.16 -5.38 -8.33
C ALA A 448 9.04 -4.57 -9.01
N LEU A 449 8.94 -4.64 -10.33
CA LEU A 449 7.83 -4.05 -11.07
C LEU A 449 6.75 -5.12 -11.33
N TYR A 450 5.48 -4.77 -11.08
CA TYR A 450 4.37 -5.61 -11.50
C TYR A 450 4.24 -5.63 -13.01
N LYS A 451 4.03 -6.83 -13.56
CA LYS A 451 3.84 -7.05 -14.99
C LYS A 451 2.73 -8.08 -15.21
N TRP A 452 1.77 -7.75 -16.07
CA TRP A 452 0.63 -8.63 -16.37
C TRP A 452 1.06 -9.95 -17.01
N ALA A 453 2.03 -9.90 -17.92
CA ALA A 453 2.55 -11.08 -18.59
C ALA A 453 3.75 -11.68 -17.83
N ASN A 454 3.78 -13.01 -17.70
CA ASN A 454 4.89 -13.77 -17.09
C ASN A 454 5.23 -13.35 -15.64
N HIS A 455 4.24 -12.92 -14.85
CA HIS A 455 4.43 -12.39 -13.51
C HIS A 455 4.92 -13.40 -12.46
N TYR A 456 5.03 -14.70 -12.77
CA TYR A 456 5.60 -15.72 -11.88
C TYR A 456 7.06 -16.07 -12.16
N ASP A 457 7.68 -15.51 -13.18
CA ASP A 457 9.07 -15.78 -13.51
C ASP A 457 9.96 -14.62 -13.03
N PRO A 458 10.69 -14.77 -11.90
CA PRO A 458 11.53 -13.70 -11.38
C PRO A 458 12.57 -13.19 -12.37
N ALA A 459 13.09 -14.05 -13.25
CA ALA A 459 14.10 -13.67 -14.22
C ALA A 459 13.55 -12.76 -15.34
N LYS A 460 12.23 -12.68 -15.48
CA LYS A 460 11.54 -11.85 -16.49
C LYS A 460 10.91 -10.59 -15.91
N GLN A 461 11.18 -10.28 -14.67
CA GLN A 461 10.73 -9.05 -14.05
C GLN A 461 11.73 -7.92 -14.22
N SER A 462 11.26 -6.71 -13.96
CA SER A 462 12.09 -5.51 -13.83
C SER A 462 12.29 -5.19 -12.36
N TYR A 463 13.44 -4.65 -12.00
CA TYR A 463 13.82 -4.41 -10.62
C TYR A 463 14.53 -3.08 -10.44
N SER A 464 14.39 -2.50 -9.26
CA SER A 464 15.17 -1.37 -8.77
C SER A 464 15.93 -1.75 -7.50
N LEU A 465 17.18 -1.32 -7.39
CA LEU A 465 17.93 -1.24 -6.14
C LEU A 465 18.06 0.24 -5.76
N ARG A 466 17.59 0.59 -4.57
CA ARG A 466 17.76 1.92 -3.97
C ARG A 466 18.81 1.85 -2.88
N ALA A 467 19.99 2.37 -3.16
CA ALA A 467 21.05 2.60 -2.20
C ALA A 467 20.95 4.03 -1.62
N LYS A 468 21.77 4.38 -0.63
CA LYS A 468 21.74 5.71 0.01
C LYS A 468 21.76 6.86 -1.00
N ASP A 469 22.75 6.85 -1.90
CA ASP A 469 23.00 7.94 -2.86
C ASP A 469 22.72 7.53 -4.31
N TRP A 470 22.19 6.33 -4.54
CA TRP A 470 22.05 5.78 -5.87
C TRP A 470 20.71 5.05 -6.04
N ARG A 471 20.17 5.11 -7.26
CA ARG A 471 19.16 4.17 -7.76
C ARG A 471 19.68 3.50 -9.00
N TYR A 472 19.58 2.18 -9.03
CA TYR A 472 19.83 1.34 -10.17
C TYR A 472 18.53 0.63 -10.58
N ILE A 473 18.18 0.70 -11.87
CA ILE A 473 17.01 0.01 -12.42
C ILE A 473 17.49 -0.92 -13.54
N ARG A 474 16.99 -2.15 -13.53
CA ARG A 474 17.18 -3.09 -14.62
C ARG A 474 15.84 -3.63 -15.09
N TYR A 475 15.51 -3.35 -16.32
CA TYR A 475 14.28 -3.81 -16.95
C TYR A 475 14.38 -5.24 -17.47
N SER A 476 13.22 -5.93 -17.65
CA SER A 476 13.12 -7.31 -18.12
C SER A 476 13.70 -7.51 -19.53
N ASN A 477 13.80 -6.45 -20.33
CA ASN A 477 14.43 -6.44 -21.68
C ASN A 477 15.94 -6.17 -21.64
N GLY A 478 16.53 -6.06 -20.44
CA GLY A 478 17.96 -5.81 -20.24
C GLY A 478 18.40 -4.36 -20.33
N LYS A 479 17.50 -3.41 -20.57
CA LYS A 479 17.80 -1.98 -20.46
C LYS A 479 18.02 -1.58 -19.00
N GLU A 480 18.86 -0.56 -18.79
CA GLU A 480 19.29 -0.15 -17.46
C GLU A 480 19.24 1.36 -17.28
N GLU A 481 18.89 1.78 -16.08
CA GLU A 481 18.98 3.17 -15.63
C GLU A 481 19.83 3.24 -14.37
N LEU A 482 20.59 4.33 -14.22
CA LEU A 482 21.38 4.63 -13.05
C LEU A 482 21.26 6.11 -12.72
N TYR A 483 20.93 6.42 -11.47
CA TYR A 483 20.79 7.78 -10.98
C TYR A 483 21.64 7.99 -9.73
N HIS A 484 22.29 9.15 -9.64
CA HIS A 484 23.00 9.58 -8.43
C HIS A 484 22.06 10.47 -7.61
N THR A 485 21.21 9.86 -6.79
CA THR A 485 20.08 10.52 -6.14
C THR A 485 20.42 11.61 -5.13
N PHE A 486 21.66 11.66 -4.62
CA PHE A 486 22.13 12.78 -3.82
C PHE A 486 22.41 14.06 -4.66
N LYS A 487 22.88 13.90 -5.92
CA LYS A 487 23.14 15.02 -6.84
C LYS A 487 21.97 15.35 -7.74
N ASP A 488 21.14 14.36 -8.00
CA ASP A 488 19.95 14.40 -8.85
C ASP A 488 18.78 13.73 -8.10
N PRO A 489 18.20 14.45 -7.12
CA PRO A 489 17.15 13.90 -6.27
C PRO A 489 15.84 13.59 -7.02
N HIS A 490 15.64 14.18 -8.19
CA HIS A 490 14.49 13.96 -9.06
C HIS A 490 14.70 12.86 -10.11
N GLU A 491 15.89 12.22 -10.10
CA GLU A 491 16.21 11.15 -11.07
C GLU A 491 16.07 11.59 -12.53
N TRP A 492 16.44 12.85 -12.86
CA TRP A 492 16.25 13.43 -14.19
C TRP A 492 17.23 12.93 -15.24
N LYS A 493 18.41 12.50 -14.82
CA LYS A 493 19.48 12.12 -15.76
C LYS A 493 19.88 10.66 -15.56
N ASN A 494 19.52 9.82 -16.53
CA ASN A 494 20.03 8.46 -16.58
C ASN A 494 21.51 8.44 -17.01
N ILE A 495 22.39 8.10 -16.10
CA ILE A 495 23.86 8.03 -16.31
C ILE A 495 24.37 6.59 -16.52
N ALA A 496 23.49 5.63 -16.81
CA ALA A 496 23.88 4.22 -17.05
C ALA A 496 24.84 4.03 -18.22
N HIS A 497 24.86 4.97 -19.18
CA HIS A 497 25.74 4.93 -20.34
C HIS A 497 27.04 5.72 -20.16
N ASP A 498 27.20 6.44 -19.03
CA ASP A 498 28.42 7.18 -18.76
C ASP A 498 29.52 6.21 -18.30
N SER A 499 30.63 6.18 -19.03
CA SER A 499 31.77 5.31 -18.74
C SER A 499 32.40 5.57 -17.37
N THR A 500 32.29 6.79 -16.83
CA THR A 500 32.82 7.15 -15.50
C THR A 500 32.07 6.44 -14.37
N HIS A 501 30.81 6.08 -14.59
CA HIS A 501 29.95 5.40 -13.62
C HIS A 501 29.81 3.88 -13.88
N ARG A 502 30.53 3.34 -14.87
CA ARG A 502 30.50 1.91 -15.21
C ARG A 502 30.80 0.97 -14.03
N PRO A 503 31.82 1.22 -13.20
CA PRO A 503 32.08 0.36 -12.04
C PRO A 503 30.89 0.29 -11.07
N GLN A 504 30.22 1.42 -10.82
CA GLN A 504 29.05 1.49 -9.96
C GLN A 504 27.86 0.73 -10.56
N LEU A 505 27.59 0.90 -11.85
CA LEU A 505 26.57 0.18 -12.60
C LEU A 505 26.78 -1.34 -12.51
N GLU A 506 28.02 -1.80 -12.76
CA GLU A 506 28.37 -3.23 -12.72
C GLU A 506 28.26 -3.82 -11.32
N SER A 507 28.58 -3.04 -10.28
CA SER A 507 28.41 -3.45 -8.88
C SER A 507 26.94 -3.72 -8.57
N TYR A 508 26.04 -2.78 -8.86
CA TYR A 508 24.60 -2.97 -8.60
C TYR A 508 23.98 -4.06 -9.48
N ARG A 509 24.42 -4.18 -10.74
CA ARG A 509 23.99 -5.28 -11.61
C ARG A 509 24.37 -6.64 -11.00
N LYS A 510 25.59 -6.78 -10.52
CA LYS A 510 26.07 -8.01 -9.87
C LYS A 510 25.27 -8.30 -8.59
N GLU A 511 25.05 -7.30 -7.76
CA GLU A 511 24.24 -7.41 -6.53
C GLU A 511 22.84 -7.88 -6.85
N LEU A 512 22.14 -7.19 -7.76
CA LEU A 512 20.78 -7.55 -8.16
C LEU A 512 20.68 -8.99 -8.67
N LEU A 513 21.60 -9.39 -9.56
CA LEU A 513 21.60 -10.73 -10.13
C LEU A 513 21.93 -11.83 -9.12
N ALA A 514 22.63 -11.49 -8.02
CA ALA A 514 22.86 -12.43 -6.93
C ALA A 514 21.61 -12.62 -6.05
N MET A 515 20.75 -11.59 -5.92
CA MET A 515 19.51 -11.66 -5.16
C MET A 515 18.40 -12.43 -5.89
N ILE A 516 18.39 -12.37 -7.22
CA ILE A 516 17.32 -12.95 -8.03
C ILE A 516 17.67 -14.41 -8.41
N PRO A 517 16.76 -15.36 -8.20
CA PRO A 517 17.00 -16.76 -8.60
C PRO A 517 17.30 -16.87 -10.10
N SER A 518 18.41 -17.53 -10.44
CA SER A 518 18.85 -17.75 -11.83
C SER A 518 17.98 -18.75 -12.61
N ARG A 519 17.11 -19.49 -11.94
CA ARG A 519 16.17 -20.43 -12.57
C ARG A 519 14.74 -20.04 -12.25
N PRO A 520 13.85 -20.03 -13.25
CA PRO A 520 12.42 -19.86 -12.97
C PRO A 520 11.97 -20.95 -12.00
N LYS A 521 11.20 -20.59 -10.98
CA LYS A 521 10.45 -21.55 -10.18
C LYS A 521 9.56 -22.36 -11.14
N PRO A 522 9.34 -23.67 -10.90
CA PRO A 522 8.39 -24.42 -11.70
C PRO A 522 7.08 -23.64 -11.75
N LYS A 523 6.54 -23.49 -12.97
CA LYS A 523 5.23 -22.85 -13.17
C LYS A 523 4.26 -23.48 -12.17
N PRO A 524 3.40 -22.69 -11.53
CA PRO A 524 2.25 -23.27 -10.85
C PRO A 524 1.58 -24.25 -11.80
N THR A 525 1.19 -25.41 -11.31
CA THR A 525 0.52 -26.45 -12.10
C THR A 525 -0.80 -26.00 -12.72
N VAL A 526 -1.22 -24.79 -12.39
CA VAL A 526 -2.48 -24.15 -12.86
C VAL A 526 -2.10 -22.95 -13.71
N THR A 527 -2.56 -22.90 -14.95
CA THR A 527 -2.36 -21.76 -15.86
C THR A 527 -3.13 -20.55 -15.38
N ASP A 528 -2.73 -19.34 -15.77
CA ASP A 528 -3.47 -18.09 -15.45
C ASP A 528 -4.94 -18.18 -15.89
N ALA A 529 -5.17 -18.79 -17.04
CA ALA A 529 -6.52 -19.03 -17.55
C ALA A 529 -7.32 -19.94 -16.61
N GLU A 530 -6.70 -20.94 -16.01
CA GLU A 530 -7.32 -21.85 -15.04
C GLU A 530 -7.51 -21.19 -13.68
N LEU A 531 -6.54 -20.42 -13.23
CA LEU A 531 -6.68 -19.63 -12.00
C LEU A 531 -7.78 -18.57 -12.14
N TRP A 532 -7.81 -17.89 -13.28
CA TRP A 532 -8.86 -16.92 -13.59
C TRP A 532 -10.22 -17.60 -13.71
N LYS A 533 -10.33 -18.76 -14.36
CA LYS A 533 -11.55 -19.57 -14.43
C LYS A 533 -12.01 -20.01 -13.03
N ALA A 534 -11.11 -20.50 -12.18
CA ALA A 534 -11.41 -20.90 -10.81
C ALA A 534 -11.94 -19.73 -9.98
N ASN A 535 -11.34 -18.53 -10.13
CA ASN A 535 -11.81 -17.32 -9.46
C ASN A 535 -13.15 -16.85 -10.02
N TYR A 536 -13.36 -16.95 -11.32
CA TYR A 536 -14.63 -16.64 -11.96
C TYR A 536 -15.71 -17.63 -11.50
N PHE A 537 -15.43 -18.92 -11.47
CA PHE A 537 -16.34 -19.96 -11.00
C PHE A 537 -16.75 -19.76 -9.53
N ARG A 538 -15.79 -19.42 -8.67
CA ARG A 538 -16.06 -19.09 -7.26
C ARG A 538 -17.04 -17.90 -7.13
N LYS A 539 -16.90 -16.90 -8.00
CA LYS A 539 -17.73 -15.70 -8.01
C LYS A 539 -19.11 -15.94 -8.64
N PHE A 540 -19.17 -16.83 -9.62
CA PHE A 540 -20.35 -17.15 -10.41
C PHE A 540 -20.50 -18.67 -10.57
N PRO A 541 -20.90 -19.41 -9.50
CA PRO A 541 -21.08 -20.87 -9.56
C PRO A 541 -22.06 -21.31 -10.65
N GLN A 542 -23.04 -20.48 -10.98
CA GLN A 542 -24.04 -20.71 -12.05
C GLN A 542 -23.45 -20.63 -13.47
N ALA A 543 -22.17 -20.27 -13.62
CA ALA A 543 -21.48 -20.32 -14.90
C ALA A 543 -21.11 -21.75 -15.32
N ASP A 544 -21.07 -22.69 -14.38
CA ASP A 544 -20.95 -24.13 -14.62
C ASP A 544 -22.34 -24.67 -15.02
N ALA A 545 -22.58 -24.73 -16.31
CA ALA A 545 -23.90 -25.05 -16.85
C ALA A 545 -24.28 -26.53 -16.72
N ASN A 546 -23.26 -27.41 -16.65
CA ASN A 546 -23.44 -28.86 -16.53
C ASN A 546 -23.28 -29.38 -15.09
N SER A 547 -22.92 -28.50 -14.15
CA SER A 547 -22.73 -28.80 -12.72
C SER A 547 -21.69 -29.91 -12.43
N ASP A 548 -20.65 -29.99 -13.26
CA ASP A 548 -19.57 -30.98 -13.09
C ASP A 548 -18.43 -30.49 -12.17
N GLY A 549 -18.57 -29.28 -11.64
CA GLY A 549 -17.58 -28.67 -10.74
C GLY A 549 -16.39 -28.06 -11.48
N LYS A 550 -16.43 -27.93 -12.81
CA LYS A 550 -15.38 -27.35 -13.65
C LYS A 550 -15.96 -26.29 -14.59
N LEU A 551 -15.30 -25.15 -14.69
CA LEU A 551 -15.70 -24.10 -15.64
C LEU A 551 -14.92 -24.23 -16.95
N THR A 552 -15.62 -24.59 -18.03
CA THR A 552 -15.04 -24.64 -19.37
C THR A 552 -15.09 -23.27 -20.08
N TRP A 553 -14.28 -23.09 -21.13
CA TRP A 553 -14.34 -21.84 -21.91
C TRP A 553 -15.69 -21.60 -22.62
N PRO A 554 -16.35 -22.62 -23.21
CA PRO A 554 -17.69 -22.45 -23.75
C PRO A 554 -18.72 -21.98 -22.71
N GLU A 555 -18.77 -22.59 -21.55
CA GLU A 555 -19.68 -22.22 -20.46
C GLU A 555 -19.43 -20.79 -19.97
N LEU A 556 -18.18 -20.42 -19.84
CA LEU A 556 -17.79 -19.06 -19.48
C LEU A 556 -18.28 -18.03 -20.51
N GLN A 557 -18.08 -18.31 -21.80
CA GLN A 557 -18.53 -17.42 -22.88
C GLN A 557 -20.04 -17.30 -22.91
N GLU A 558 -20.74 -18.40 -22.70
CA GLU A 558 -22.20 -18.42 -22.66
C GLU A 558 -22.77 -17.65 -21.47
N HIS A 559 -22.19 -17.85 -20.28
CA HIS A 559 -22.55 -17.08 -19.09
C HIS A 559 -22.32 -15.58 -19.28
N ARG A 560 -21.19 -15.19 -19.89
CA ARG A 560 -20.88 -13.78 -20.19
C ARG A 560 -21.83 -13.16 -21.20
N LYS A 561 -22.27 -13.93 -22.21
CA LYS A 561 -23.28 -13.47 -23.18
C LYS A 561 -24.61 -13.21 -22.48
N LYS A 562 -25.06 -14.13 -21.61
CA LYS A 562 -26.31 -14.00 -20.85
C LYS A 562 -26.28 -12.90 -19.80
N SER A 563 -25.09 -12.55 -19.30
CA SER A 563 -24.87 -11.51 -18.27
C SER A 563 -24.67 -10.11 -18.86
N ARG A 564 -24.58 -9.95 -20.19
CA ARG A 564 -24.57 -8.63 -20.83
C ARG A 564 -25.99 -8.10 -20.91
N PRO A 565 -26.27 -6.86 -20.50
CA PRO A 565 -27.58 -6.23 -20.74
C PRO A 565 -27.84 -6.20 -22.25
N SER A 566 -29.02 -6.54 -22.65
CA SER A 566 -29.47 -6.37 -24.02
C SER A 566 -29.39 -4.89 -24.38
N SER A 567 -28.49 -4.54 -25.30
CA SER A 567 -28.48 -3.23 -25.93
C SER A 567 -29.82 -2.96 -26.58
N THR A 568 -30.42 -1.81 -26.28
CA THR A 568 -31.62 -1.23 -26.87
C THR A 568 -31.61 -1.33 -28.40
N PRO A 569 -32.81 -1.50 -29.03
CA PRO A 569 -32.90 -1.64 -30.46
C PRO A 569 -32.79 -0.30 -31.20
N ASP A 570 -32.09 -0.39 -32.34
CA ASP A 570 -32.20 0.43 -33.57
C ASP A 570 -32.10 1.95 -33.52
N ALA A 571 -30.89 2.42 -33.88
CA ALA A 571 -30.76 3.62 -34.69
C ALA A 571 -30.36 3.22 -36.13
N PRO A 572 -30.89 3.88 -37.18
CA PRO A 572 -30.80 3.38 -38.55
C PRO A 572 -29.42 3.51 -39.18
N SER A 573 -29.06 2.47 -39.88
CA SER A 573 -27.81 2.33 -40.65
C SER A 573 -27.64 3.43 -41.69
N GLY A 574 -26.78 4.43 -41.42
CA GLY A 574 -26.23 5.32 -42.39
C GLY A 574 -24.96 4.70 -42.99
N LYS A 575 -25.06 4.25 -44.26
CA LYS A 575 -23.92 3.80 -45.04
C LYS A 575 -22.87 4.91 -45.18
N ARG A 576 -21.67 4.69 -44.69
CA ARG A 576 -20.48 5.44 -45.10
C ARG A 576 -19.60 4.52 -45.95
N SER A 577 -19.40 4.93 -47.22
CA SER A 577 -18.47 4.34 -48.17
C SER A 577 -17.03 4.56 -47.74
N PRO A 578 -16.09 3.66 -48.07
CA PRO A 578 -14.69 3.80 -47.71
C PRO A 578 -13.99 4.83 -48.59
N VAL A 579 -13.32 5.79 -48.00
CA VAL A 579 -12.37 6.68 -48.69
C VAL A 579 -11.02 5.97 -48.73
N GLN A 580 -10.48 5.77 -49.90
CA GLN A 580 -9.12 5.29 -50.14
C GLN A 580 -8.11 6.41 -49.80
N PRO A 581 -6.91 6.09 -49.31
CA PRO A 581 -5.85 7.08 -49.16
C PRO A 581 -5.07 7.25 -50.45
N GLU A 582 -4.95 8.49 -50.90
CA GLU A 582 -3.95 8.88 -51.92
C GLU A 582 -2.56 8.99 -51.27
N LYS A 583 -1.57 8.45 -52.02
CA LYS A 583 -0.13 8.69 -51.84
C LYS A 583 0.29 9.85 -52.75
N PRO A 584 1.44 10.46 -52.57
CA PRO A 584 2.65 10.13 -51.83
C PRO A 584 2.87 10.87 -50.51
#